data_d5bf84fe0a890cbd7ac5499549696c8a
#
_entry.id   d5bf84fe0a890cbd7ac5499549696c8a
#
_cell.length_a   1.000
_cell.length_b   1.000
_cell.length_c   1.000
_cell.angle_alpha   90.00
_cell.angle_beta   90.00
_cell.angle_gamma   90.00
#
_symmetry.space_group_name_H-M   'P 1'
#
loop_
_entity.id
_entity.type
_entity.pdbx_description
1 polymer ?
#
loop_
_entity_poly.entity_id
_entity_poly.type
_entity_poly.pdbx_seq_one_letter_code
_entity_poly.pdbx_strand_id
1 'polypeptide(L)'
;MKFIQILLIVLFVNLISADSEKLDPIIFMLDLSVVDSKSEEARKFTYEITKKVIANEPDTVIYQYFFGPDNKVFLYEVYKTNTAAIKHVEDFRGSNWETRFGGLFSIENFAVLGNSSQELKDSLDGYTTDFRTLEGGFHRPAEKLGKEIFNL
;
A
#
# COMPACT_ATOMS: atom_id res chain seq x y z
N MET A 1 -35.98 -44.72 -43.81
CA MET A 1 -36.20 -43.47 -43.08
C MET A 1 -35.05 -43.35 -42.02
N LYS A 2 -34.08 -42.45 -42.24
CA LYS A 2 -32.93 -42.22 -41.32
C LYS A 2 -33.29 -41.03 -40.48
N PHE A 3 -33.46 -41.21 -39.15
CA PHE A 3 -33.61 -40.12 -38.20
C PHE A 3 -32.22 -39.49 -37.88
N ILE A 4 -32.06 -38.26 -38.27
CA ILE A 4 -30.88 -37.46 -37.92
C ILE A 4 -31.17 -36.85 -36.52
N GLN A 5 -30.46 -37.32 -35.51
CA GLN A 5 -30.46 -36.71 -34.19
C GLN A 5 -29.53 -35.49 -34.25
N ILE A 6 -30.09 -34.29 -34.15
CA ILE A 6 -29.34 -33.05 -33.98
C ILE A 6 -29.01 -32.92 -32.51
N LEU A 7 -27.73 -33.11 -32.17
CA LEU A 7 -27.18 -32.88 -30.83
C LEU A 7 -26.97 -31.38 -30.63
N LEU A 8 -27.86 -30.75 -29.89
CA LEU A 8 -27.73 -29.34 -29.52
C LEU A 8 -26.71 -29.21 -28.38
N ILE A 9 -25.47 -28.83 -28.73
CA ILE A 9 -24.44 -28.48 -27.73
C ILE A 9 -24.74 -27.07 -27.24
N VAL A 10 -25.34 -26.97 -26.06
CA VAL A 10 -25.48 -25.69 -25.33
C VAL A 10 -24.13 -25.34 -24.71
N LEU A 11 -23.40 -24.45 -25.36
CA LEU A 11 -22.18 -23.88 -24.81
C LEU A 11 -22.57 -22.92 -23.67
N PHE A 12 -22.47 -23.37 -22.43
CA PHE A 12 -22.49 -22.47 -21.26
C PHE A 12 -21.21 -21.66 -21.27
N VAL A 13 -21.25 -20.48 -21.88
CA VAL A 13 -20.26 -19.46 -21.66
C VAL A 13 -20.49 -18.91 -20.24
N ASN A 14 -19.73 -19.41 -19.28
CA ASN A 14 -19.60 -18.74 -17.99
C ASN A 14 -18.93 -17.37 -18.28
N LEU A 15 -19.75 -16.32 -18.40
CA LEU A 15 -19.28 -14.96 -18.22
C LEU A 15 -18.83 -14.85 -16.75
N ILE A 16 -17.54 -15.09 -16.53
CA ILE A 16 -16.89 -14.58 -15.32
C ILE A 16 -16.92 -13.08 -15.52
N SER A 17 -17.92 -12.41 -14.93
CA SER A 17 -17.83 -11.00 -14.65
C SER A 17 -16.58 -10.87 -13.78
N ALA A 18 -15.51 -10.35 -14.35
CA ALA A 18 -14.44 -9.76 -13.56
C ALA A 18 -15.13 -8.61 -12.82
N ASP A 19 -15.61 -8.90 -11.62
CA ASP A 19 -16.01 -7.90 -10.65
C ASP A 19 -14.75 -7.06 -10.49
N SER A 20 -14.75 -5.85 -11.03
CA SER A 20 -13.66 -4.91 -10.84
C SER A 20 -13.69 -4.63 -9.34
N GLU A 21 -12.83 -5.32 -8.59
CA GLU A 21 -12.68 -5.14 -7.16
C GLU A 21 -12.59 -3.63 -6.93
N LYS A 22 -13.61 -3.10 -6.26
CA LYS A 22 -13.69 -1.67 -6.01
C LYS A 22 -12.47 -1.32 -5.17
N LEU A 23 -11.49 -0.69 -5.80
CA LEU A 23 -10.31 -0.24 -5.11
C LEU A 23 -10.72 0.67 -3.95
N ASP A 24 -10.46 0.23 -2.75
CA ASP A 24 -10.65 0.99 -1.52
C ASP A 24 -9.26 1.16 -0.87
N PRO A 25 -8.45 2.08 -1.42
CA PRO A 25 -7.06 2.20 -1.05
C PRO A 25 -6.90 2.64 0.40
N ILE A 26 -5.94 2.04 1.06
CA ILE A 26 -5.47 2.44 2.39
C ILE A 26 -4.15 3.18 2.22
N ILE A 27 -4.02 4.30 2.92
CA ILE A 27 -2.83 5.14 2.86
C ILE A 27 -2.24 5.25 4.27
N PHE A 28 -0.95 4.97 4.40
CA PHE A 28 -0.19 5.25 5.61
C PHE A 28 0.65 6.51 5.40
N MET A 29 0.56 7.41 6.35
CA MET A 29 1.32 8.66 6.39
C MET A 29 2.07 8.74 7.71
N LEU A 30 3.39 8.65 7.65
CA LEU A 30 4.22 8.69 8.84
C LEU A 30 5.16 9.91 8.78
N ASP A 31 5.07 10.75 9.80
CA ASP A 31 6.11 11.73 10.08
C ASP A 31 7.16 11.05 10.96
N LEU A 32 8.40 11.06 10.50
CA LEU A 32 9.52 10.40 11.14
C LEU A 32 10.65 11.41 11.42
N SER A 33 11.45 11.13 12.43
CA SER A 33 12.76 11.75 12.60
C SER A 33 13.85 10.69 12.56
N VAL A 34 14.98 11.02 11.90
CA VAL A 34 16.16 10.14 11.92
C VAL A 34 16.87 10.29 13.24
N VAL A 35 17.23 9.18 13.87
CA VAL A 35 18.07 9.14 15.07
C VAL A 35 19.41 9.84 14.80
N ASP A 36 19.87 10.64 15.74
CA ASP A 36 21.10 11.42 15.61
C ASP A 36 22.28 10.58 15.11
N SER A 37 23.04 11.16 14.19
CA SER A 37 24.20 10.53 13.54
C SER A 37 23.90 9.33 12.65
N LYS A 38 22.63 8.98 12.40
CA LYS A 38 22.20 7.81 11.63
C LYS A 38 21.73 8.12 10.21
N SER A 39 21.87 9.36 9.72
CA SER A 39 21.25 9.80 8.45
C SER A 39 21.70 8.96 7.24
N GLU A 40 22.97 8.59 7.16
CA GLU A 40 23.47 7.79 6.03
C GLU A 40 22.98 6.34 6.10
N GLU A 41 22.98 5.77 7.31
CA GLU A 41 22.47 4.42 7.57
C GLU A 41 20.95 4.33 7.31
N ALA A 42 20.20 5.36 7.73
CA ALA A 42 18.77 5.46 7.46
C ALA A 42 18.48 5.51 5.95
N ARG A 43 19.21 6.31 5.16
CA ARG A 43 19.08 6.35 3.70
C ARG A 43 19.38 4.99 3.06
N LYS A 44 20.44 4.32 3.47
CA LYS A 44 20.78 2.97 2.99
C LYS A 44 19.64 1.98 3.31
N PHE A 45 19.13 2.02 4.53
CA PHE A 45 18.01 1.19 4.96
C PHE A 45 16.78 1.36 4.05
N THR A 46 16.43 2.62 3.68
CA THR A 46 15.24 2.85 2.83
C THR A 46 15.36 2.18 1.46
N TYR A 47 16.54 2.15 0.87
CA TYR A 47 16.76 1.40 -0.39
C TYR A 47 16.61 -0.10 -0.22
N GLU A 48 17.10 -0.64 0.89
CA GLU A 48 17.05 -2.08 1.15
C GLU A 48 15.62 -2.55 1.42
N ILE A 49 14.89 -1.85 2.29
CA ILE A 49 13.50 -2.21 2.60
C ILE A 49 12.57 -2.02 1.40
N THR A 50 12.77 -0.97 0.58
CA THR A 50 12.01 -0.78 -0.65
C THR A 50 12.17 -1.96 -1.61
N LYS A 51 13.37 -2.52 -1.76
CA LYS A 51 13.58 -3.73 -2.58
C LYS A 51 12.82 -4.93 -2.03
N LYS A 52 12.78 -5.09 -0.69
CA LYS A 52 12.01 -6.16 -0.03
C LYS A 52 10.52 -6.00 -0.30
N VAL A 53 9.98 -4.78 -0.15
CA VAL A 53 8.56 -4.49 -0.40
C VAL A 53 8.20 -4.77 -1.86
N ILE A 54 8.97 -4.26 -2.84
CA ILE A 54 8.73 -4.52 -4.27
C ILE A 54 8.70 -6.03 -4.57
N ALA A 55 9.58 -6.80 -3.97
CA ALA A 55 9.71 -8.23 -4.25
C ALA A 55 8.59 -9.08 -3.64
N ASN A 56 7.98 -8.66 -2.52
CA ASN A 56 7.09 -9.51 -1.72
C ASN A 56 5.65 -8.99 -1.61
N GLU A 57 5.40 -7.72 -1.99
CA GLU A 57 4.15 -7.04 -1.74
C GLU A 57 3.58 -6.41 -3.03
N PRO A 58 3.06 -7.19 -3.98
CA PRO A 58 2.61 -6.70 -5.29
C PRO A 58 1.39 -5.76 -5.21
N ASP A 59 0.69 -5.74 -4.07
CA ASP A 59 -0.48 -4.89 -3.83
C ASP A 59 -0.14 -3.62 -3.02
N THR A 60 1.14 -3.41 -2.70
CA THR A 60 1.68 -2.13 -2.26
C THR A 60 1.92 -1.26 -3.51
N VAL A 61 1.15 -0.19 -3.66
CA VAL A 61 1.13 0.67 -4.86
C VAL A 61 2.19 1.75 -4.79
N ILE A 62 2.35 2.35 -3.61
CA ILE A 62 3.33 3.40 -3.34
C ILE A 62 4.05 3.07 -2.04
N TYR A 63 5.37 3.25 -2.03
CA TYR A 63 6.22 3.10 -0.85
C TYR A 63 7.40 4.06 -0.98
N GLN A 64 7.28 5.26 -0.39
CA GLN A 64 8.19 6.37 -0.66
C GLN A 64 8.62 7.08 0.62
N TYR A 65 9.94 7.30 0.74
CA TYR A 65 10.57 8.09 1.80
C TYR A 65 11.02 9.44 1.25
N PHE A 66 10.59 10.53 1.89
CA PHE A 66 10.98 11.89 1.56
C PHE A 66 11.83 12.46 2.70
N PHE A 67 13.12 12.64 2.45
CA PHE A 67 14.04 13.22 3.42
C PHE A 67 14.04 14.74 3.32
N GLY A 68 13.68 15.41 4.41
CA GLY A 68 13.69 16.85 4.57
C GLY A 68 14.90 17.35 5.37
N PRO A 69 14.92 18.66 5.69
CA PRO A 69 15.90 19.23 6.63
C PRO A 69 15.67 18.72 8.06
N ASP A 70 16.65 18.97 8.94
CA ASP A 70 16.54 18.72 10.38
C ASP A 70 16.17 17.25 10.73
N ASN A 71 16.76 16.30 10.01
CA ASN A 71 16.52 14.86 10.18
C ASN A 71 15.06 14.42 9.97
N LYS A 72 14.20 15.28 9.42
CA LYS A 72 12.81 14.94 9.17
C LYS A 72 12.68 14.03 7.96
N VAL A 73 11.82 13.04 8.08
CA VAL A 73 11.47 12.11 7.00
C VAL A 73 9.96 11.94 6.97
N PHE A 74 9.40 11.98 5.77
CA PHE A 74 7.99 11.61 5.55
C PHE A 74 7.95 10.29 4.80
N LEU A 75 7.26 9.30 5.35
CA LEU A 75 7.01 8.03 4.70
C LEU A 75 5.56 8.01 4.22
N TYR A 76 5.39 7.74 2.93
CA TYR A 76 4.11 7.67 2.25
C TYR A 76 3.92 6.32 1.62
N GLU A 77 2.87 5.61 2.03
CA GLU A 77 2.56 4.27 1.57
C GLU A 77 1.12 4.20 1.08
N VAL A 78 0.87 3.50 -0.01
CA VAL A 78 -0.48 3.26 -0.53
C VAL A 78 -0.64 1.78 -0.84
N TYR A 79 -1.70 1.20 -0.33
CA TYR A 79 -2.10 -0.19 -0.51
C TYR A 79 -3.41 -0.28 -1.28
N LYS A 80 -3.57 -1.27 -2.15
CA LYS A 80 -4.80 -1.45 -2.92
C LYS A 80 -6.02 -1.69 -2.04
N THR A 81 -5.84 -2.41 -0.92
CA THR A 81 -6.92 -2.87 -0.04
C THR A 81 -6.47 -2.93 1.41
N ASN A 82 -7.42 -3.10 2.34
CA ASN A 82 -7.13 -3.41 3.74
C ASN A 82 -6.26 -4.66 3.89
N THR A 83 -6.53 -5.72 3.13
CA THR A 83 -5.76 -6.96 3.16
C THR A 83 -4.29 -6.74 2.79
N ALA A 84 -4.02 -5.91 1.78
CA ALA A 84 -2.65 -5.56 1.40
C ALA A 84 -1.92 -4.79 2.52
N ALA A 85 -2.60 -3.84 3.17
CA ALA A 85 -2.06 -3.10 4.29
C ALA A 85 -1.79 -4.00 5.51
N ILE A 86 -2.72 -4.91 5.84
CA ILE A 86 -2.55 -5.91 6.91
C ILE A 86 -1.32 -6.78 6.64
N LYS A 87 -1.20 -7.31 5.40
CA LYS A 87 -0.04 -8.11 5.02
C LYS A 87 1.28 -7.37 5.23
N HIS A 88 1.35 -6.09 4.84
CA HIS A 88 2.54 -5.27 5.08
C HIS A 88 2.89 -5.19 6.57
N VAL A 89 1.89 -4.90 7.41
CA VAL A 89 2.07 -4.82 8.87
C VAL A 89 2.53 -6.14 9.45
N GLU A 90 1.95 -7.27 9.03
CA GLU A 90 2.33 -8.62 9.47
C GLU A 90 3.76 -8.98 9.05
N ASP A 91 4.16 -8.67 7.81
CA ASP A 91 5.51 -8.92 7.30
C ASP A 91 6.58 -8.04 7.98
N PHE A 92 6.16 -6.91 8.53
CA PHE A 92 7.05 -5.96 9.22
C PHE A 92 7.15 -6.26 10.71
N ARG A 93 6.02 -6.46 11.39
CA ARG A 93 5.93 -6.66 12.85
C ARG A 93 6.73 -7.88 13.33
N GLY A 94 7.55 -7.68 14.34
CA GLY A 94 8.43 -8.71 14.91
C GLY A 94 9.60 -9.12 14.02
N SER A 95 9.76 -8.50 12.86
CA SER A 95 10.84 -8.79 11.92
C SER A 95 12.14 -8.05 12.25
N ASN A 96 13.24 -8.47 11.62
CA ASN A 96 14.49 -7.72 11.66
C ASN A 96 14.36 -6.33 11.01
N TRP A 97 13.38 -6.14 10.11
CA TRP A 97 13.12 -4.84 9.49
C TRP A 97 12.54 -3.85 10.49
N GLU A 98 11.60 -4.27 11.33
CA GLU A 98 11.07 -3.45 12.41
C GLU A 98 12.16 -3.06 13.41
N THR A 99 13.00 -4.01 13.83
CA THR A 99 14.11 -3.76 14.75
C THR A 99 15.09 -2.71 14.18
N ARG A 100 15.46 -2.86 12.90
CA ARG A 100 16.35 -1.91 12.21
C ARG A 100 15.70 -0.55 12.03
N PHE A 101 14.41 -0.53 11.65
CA PHE A 101 13.63 0.70 11.50
C PHE A 101 13.62 1.49 12.82
N GLY A 102 13.27 0.85 13.94
CA GLY A 102 13.24 1.48 15.27
C GLY A 102 14.61 1.94 15.78
N GLY A 103 15.70 1.36 15.25
CA GLY A 103 17.07 1.82 15.53
C GLY A 103 17.52 3.04 14.70
N LEU A 104 16.74 3.40 13.65
CA LEU A 104 17.08 4.45 12.70
C LEU A 104 16.10 5.61 12.69
N PHE A 105 14.84 5.36 13.03
CA PHE A 105 13.75 6.34 12.98
C PHE A 105 12.93 6.34 14.27
N SER A 106 12.52 7.54 14.67
CA SER A 106 11.42 7.74 15.63
C SER A 106 10.16 8.11 14.86
N ILE A 107 9.03 7.50 15.22
CA ILE A 107 7.73 7.87 14.66
C ILE A 107 7.17 9.04 15.47
N GLU A 108 7.02 10.20 14.81
CA GLU A 108 6.47 11.41 15.42
C GLU A 108 4.95 11.48 15.27
N ASN A 109 4.45 10.98 14.12
CA ASN A 109 3.04 10.86 13.84
C ASN A 109 2.80 9.71 12.87
N PHE A 110 1.68 9.00 13.02
CA PHE A 110 1.23 7.98 12.09
C PHE A 110 -0.28 8.06 11.89
N ALA A 111 -0.74 8.50 10.72
CA ALA A 111 -2.13 8.54 10.34
C ALA A 111 -2.43 7.51 9.24
N VAL A 112 -3.58 6.85 9.35
CA VAL A 112 -4.12 5.91 8.36
C VAL A 112 -5.34 6.52 7.70
N LEU A 113 -5.32 6.67 6.38
CA LEU A 113 -6.41 7.25 5.60
C LEU A 113 -7.12 6.18 4.79
N GLY A 114 -8.45 6.29 4.69
CA GLY A 114 -9.31 5.37 3.94
C GLY A 114 -10.30 4.64 4.84
N ASN A 115 -11.04 3.70 4.27
CA ASN A 115 -12.01 2.89 5.01
C ASN A 115 -11.32 1.73 5.73
N SER A 116 -10.62 2.03 6.82
CA SER A 116 -9.91 1.02 7.61
C SER A 116 -10.86 0.00 8.23
N SER A 117 -10.69 -1.29 7.89
CA SER A 117 -11.42 -2.38 8.51
C SER A 117 -11.03 -2.55 9.98
N GLN A 118 -11.86 -3.26 10.76
CA GLN A 118 -11.52 -3.55 12.15
C GLN A 118 -10.24 -4.40 12.25
N GLU A 119 -10.05 -5.36 11.34
CA GLU A 119 -8.85 -6.20 11.28
C GLU A 119 -7.58 -5.37 11.05
N LEU A 120 -7.64 -4.36 10.16
CA LEU A 120 -6.52 -3.45 9.96
C LEU A 120 -6.22 -2.64 11.22
N LYS A 121 -7.25 -2.11 11.88
CA LYS A 121 -7.09 -1.37 13.13
C LYS A 121 -6.46 -2.23 14.21
N ASP A 122 -6.90 -3.48 14.34
CA ASP A 122 -6.35 -4.45 15.29
C ASP A 122 -4.89 -4.82 14.94
N SER A 123 -4.56 -4.95 13.66
CA SER A 123 -3.19 -5.20 13.22
C SER A 123 -2.25 -4.04 13.52
N LEU A 124 -2.76 -2.82 13.61
CA LEU A 124 -2.01 -1.59 13.91
C LEU A 124 -2.00 -1.21 15.40
N ASP A 125 -2.56 -2.07 16.25
CA ASP A 125 -2.50 -1.85 17.70
C ASP A 125 -1.05 -1.66 18.19
N GLY A 126 -0.84 -0.63 18.98
CA GLY A 126 0.48 -0.21 19.45
C GLY A 126 1.27 0.67 18.47
N TYR A 127 0.84 0.84 17.22
CA TYR A 127 1.47 1.76 16.26
C TYR A 127 0.72 3.08 16.12
N THR A 128 -0.61 3.03 15.94
CA THR A 128 -1.45 4.22 15.79
C THR A 128 -2.88 3.99 16.19
N THR A 129 -3.57 5.08 16.57
CA THR A 129 -5.02 5.17 16.75
C THR A 129 -5.65 6.25 15.86
N ASP A 130 -4.86 6.88 14.98
CA ASP A 130 -5.33 7.96 14.09
C ASP A 130 -5.80 7.37 12.75
N PHE A 131 -7.09 7.05 12.66
CA PHE A 131 -7.76 6.55 11.46
C PHE A 131 -8.73 7.61 10.93
N ARG A 132 -8.58 7.98 9.65
CA ARG A 132 -9.34 9.06 9.00
C ARG A 132 -10.03 8.55 7.74
N THR A 133 -11.35 8.75 7.65
CA THR A 133 -12.15 8.42 6.47
C THR A 133 -12.21 9.58 5.48
N LEU A 134 -12.38 9.27 4.18
CA LEU A 134 -12.56 10.28 3.15
C LEU A 134 -13.99 10.83 3.21
N GLU A 135 -14.13 12.11 3.54
CA GLU A 135 -15.42 12.81 3.55
C GLU A 135 -15.71 13.57 2.24
N GLY A 136 -14.66 13.90 1.49
CA GLY A 136 -14.83 14.64 0.23
C GLY A 136 -13.54 14.75 -0.54
N GLY A 137 -13.66 14.91 -1.84
CA GLY A 137 -12.52 15.02 -2.75
C GLY A 137 -12.72 14.15 -3.99
N PHE A 138 -11.70 14.11 -4.84
CA PHE A 138 -11.68 13.25 -6.02
C PHE A 138 -10.26 12.78 -6.31
N HIS A 139 -10.16 11.66 -7.01
CA HIS A 139 -8.93 11.14 -7.58
C HIS A 139 -9.06 11.08 -9.10
N ARG A 140 -8.05 11.59 -9.83
CA ARG A 140 -7.95 11.43 -11.29
C ARG A 140 -6.84 10.42 -11.58
N PRO A 141 -7.15 9.29 -12.21
CA PRO A 141 -6.12 8.35 -12.66
C PRO A 141 -5.12 9.06 -13.58
N ALA A 142 -3.83 8.78 -13.45
CA ALA A 142 -2.76 9.38 -14.24
C ALA A 142 -2.97 9.23 -15.76
N GLU A 143 -3.59 8.15 -16.20
CA GLU A 143 -3.96 7.88 -17.60
C GLU A 143 -4.87 8.95 -18.21
N LYS A 144 -5.64 9.69 -17.36
CA LYS A 144 -6.53 10.80 -17.78
C LYS A 144 -5.87 12.16 -17.70
N LEU A 145 -4.66 12.26 -17.15
CA LEU A 145 -3.92 13.52 -17.04
C LEU A 145 -3.21 13.93 -18.34
N GLY A 146 -3.40 13.16 -19.43
CA GLY A 146 -2.80 13.41 -20.73
C GLY A 146 -1.27 13.22 -20.73
N LYS A 147 -0.74 12.84 -21.88
CA LYS A 147 0.72 12.61 -22.08
C LYS A 147 1.58 13.88 -21.90
N GLU A 148 0.95 15.04 -21.75
CA GLU A 148 1.62 16.35 -21.73
C GLU A 148 2.30 16.68 -20.40
N ILE A 149 1.93 16.02 -19.30
CA ILE A 149 2.51 16.31 -17.97
C ILE A 149 3.80 15.51 -17.71
N PHE A 150 4.05 14.45 -18.46
CA PHE A 150 5.20 13.56 -18.26
C PHE A 150 6.30 13.69 -19.33
N ASN A 151 6.23 14.71 -20.19
CA ASN A 151 7.31 15.06 -21.10
C ASN A 151 8.23 16.12 -20.46
N LEU A 152 8.87 15.75 -19.34
CA LEU A 152 10.06 16.45 -18.81
C LEU A 152 11.31 15.62 -19.14
#